data_b28e7a1854e820ac99c6e784c64ba9a3
#
_entry.id   b28e7a1854e820ac99c6e784c64ba9a3
#
_cell.length_a   1.000
_cell.length_b   1.000
_cell.length_c   1.000
_cell.angle_alpha   90.00
_cell.angle_beta   90.00
_cell.angle_gamma   90.00
#
_symmetry.space_group_name_H-M   'P 1'
#
loop_
_entity.id
_entity.type
_entity.pdbx_description
1 polymer ?
#
loop_
_entity_poly.entity_id
_entity_poly.type
_entity_poly.pdbx_seq_one_letter_code
_entity_poly.pdbx_strand_id
1 'polypeptide(L)'
;MAEMKFKFTIQPYQTEAVDSVVGVFAGQPFNEHFTYRRDVEIKRDVTNWMLSDEELYMGFANAKVQLDYGQLLDNIHRIQGRNNIKLSDSLKSGGLGVCSLDVEMETGTGKTYVYIKTMFELNKLYGWSKFIVVVPSIAIREGVQKSFETMQEHFMEYYGKKARFFVYNSKNPVSYTHLTLPTNRE
;
A
#
# COMPACT_ATOMS: atom_id res chain seq x y z
N MET A 1 -1.15 35.23 1.08
CA MET A 1 -2.41 34.49 0.97
C MET A 1 -2.40 33.47 2.07
N ALA A 2 -3.43 33.40 2.94
CA ALA A 2 -3.53 32.39 3.96
C ALA A 2 -3.76 31.05 3.26
N GLU A 3 -2.88 30.07 3.50
CA GLU A 3 -2.97 28.72 2.99
C GLU A 3 -4.17 28.05 3.66
N MET A 4 -5.16 27.66 2.87
CA MET A 4 -6.40 27.08 3.38
C MET A 4 -6.10 25.62 3.78
N LYS A 5 -5.90 25.38 5.08
CA LYS A 5 -5.67 24.03 5.61
C LYS A 5 -7.00 23.28 5.67
N PHE A 6 -7.08 22.16 4.96
CA PHE A 6 -8.20 21.25 5.08
C PHE A 6 -8.10 20.46 6.38
N LYS A 7 -9.12 20.55 7.21
CA LYS A 7 -9.21 19.74 8.43
C LYS A 7 -10.05 18.50 8.14
N PHE A 8 -9.41 17.33 8.15
CA PHE A 8 -10.09 16.05 7.97
C PHE A 8 -10.61 15.53 9.31
N THR A 9 -11.88 15.18 9.36
CA THR A 9 -12.47 14.50 10.52
C THR A 9 -12.47 13.00 10.25
N ILE A 10 -11.83 12.24 11.13
CA ILE A 10 -11.77 10.78 11.03
C ILE A 10 -13.14 10.21 11.35
N GLN A 11 -13.71 9.44 10.44
CA GLN A 11 -14.99 8.77 10.62
C GLN A 11 -14.78 7.34 11.13
N PRO A 12 -15.58 6.87 12.11
CA PRO A 12 -15.44 5.51 12.66
C PRO A 12 -15.48 4.41 11.59
N TYR A 13 -16.44 4.48 10.66
CA TYR A 13 -16.59 3.49 9.60
C TYR A 13 -15.39 3.44 8.64
N GLN A 14 -14.70 4.58 8.42
CA GLN A 14 -13.46 4.61 7.62
C GLN A 14 -12.32 3.90 8.35
N THR A 15 -12.23 4.10 9.66
CA THR A 15 -11.25 3.40 10.49
C THR A 15 -11.52 1.90 10.50
N GLU A 16 -12.78 1.50 10.65
CA GLU A 16 -13.18 0.09 10.62
C GLU A 16 -12.86 -0.59 9.28
N ALA A 17 -13.09 0.12 8.16
CA ALA A 17 -12.72 -0.38 6.84
C ALA A 17 -11.20 -0.58 6.71
N VAL A 18 -10.39 0.38 7.19
CA VAL A 18 -8.93 0.27 7.24
C VAL A 18 -8.50 -0.91 8.10
N ASP A 19 -9.01 -1.01 9.33
CA ASP A 19 -8.68 -2.06 10.30
C ASP A 19 -9.06 -3.44 9.77
N SER A 20 -10.13 -3.52 8.98
CA SER A 20 -10.56 -4.76 8.32
C SER A 20 -9.52 -5.24 7.31
N VAL A 21 -9.01 -4.35 6.45
CA VAL A 21 -7.97 -4.73 5.47
C VAL A 21 -6.65 -5.06 6.16
N VAL A 22 -6.23 -4.24 7.09
CA VAL A 22 -4.97 -4.42 7.83
C VAL A 22 -5.01 -5.69 8.68
N GLY A 23 -6.15 -5.98 9.30
CA GLY A 23 -6.36 -7.16 10.14
C GLY A 23 -6.26 -8.50 9.41
N VAL A 24 -6.41 -8.53 8.07
CA VAL A 24 -6.17 -9.74 7.26
C VAL A 24 -4.73 -10.24 7.44
N PHE A 25 -3.80 -9.32 7.63
CA PHE A 25 -2.38 -9.61 7.78
C PHE A 25 -1.94 -9.70 9.24
N ALA A 26 -2.86 -9.86 10.19
CA ALA A 26 -2.53 -10.04 11.60
C ALA A 26 -1.61 -11.25 11.80
N GLY A 27 -0.48 -11.05 12.49
CA GLY A 27 0.58 -12.06 12.64
C GLY A 27 1.71 -11.93 11.63
N GLN A 28 1.59 -11.08 10.61
CA GLN A 28 2.71 -10.76 9.73
C GLN A 28 3.79 -10.01 10.53
N PRO A 29 5.04 -10.47 10.52
CA PRO A 29 6.12 -9.77 11.21
C PRO A 29 6.44 -8.44 10.52
N PHE A 30 6.79 -7.46 11.35
CA PHE A 30 7.35 -6.21 10.86
C PHE A 30 8.73 -6.48 10.25
N ASN A 31 8.94 -6.05 9.02
CA ASN A 31 10.22 -6.22 8.36
C ASN A 31 10.90 -4.87 8.13
N GLU A 32 11.86 -4.56 9.01
CA GLU A 32 12.69 -3.35 8.92
C GLU A 32 13.78 -3.43 7.85
N HIS A 33 14.08 -4.63 7.36
CA HIS A 33 15.23 -4.84 6.49
C HIS A 33 14.93 -4.52 5.03
N PHE A 34 14.68 -3.24 4.74
CA PHE A 34 14.90 -2.73 3.39
C PHE A 34 16.35 -2.27 3.27
N THR A 35 17.21 -3.12 2.81
CA THR A 35 18.46 -2.67 2.24
C THR A 35 18.12 -1.86 0.99
N TYR A 36 18.03 -0.56 1.15
CA TYR A 36 17.89 0.38 0.06
C TYR A 36 19.21 0.33 -0.70
N ARG A 37 19.35 -0.54 -1.67
CA ARG A 37 20.36 -0.34 -2.69
C ARG A 37 19.87 0.84 -3.53
N ARG A 38 20.48 2.00 -3.29
CA ARG A 38 20.45 3.15 -4.19
C ARG A 38 20.66 2.62 -5.60
N ASP A 39 19.93 3.15 -6.61
CA ASP A 39 20.18 2.88 -8.02
C ASP A 39 21.68 2.99 -8.29
N VAL A 40 22.37 1.91 -8.22
CA VAL A 40 23.63 1.76 -8.89
C VAL A 40 23.18 1.65 -10.34
N GLU A 41 23.46 2.67 -11.17
CA GLU A 41 23.47 2.50 -12.60
C GLU A 41 24.21 1.19 -12.88
N ILE A 42 23.45 0.12 -13.09
CA ILE A 42 24.02 -1.14 -13.52
C ILE A 42 24.42 -0.90 -14.96
N LYS A 43 25.59 -0.34 -15.16
CA LYS A 43 26.35 -0.62 -16.37
C LYS A 43 26.42 -2.14 -16.38
N ARG A 44 25.70 -2.75 -17.33
CA ARG A 44 25.76 -4.18 -17.60
C ARG A 44 27.18 -4.53 -18.03
N ASP A 45 28.08 -4.53 -17.08
CA ASP A 45 29.35 -5.22 -17.24
C ASP A 45 29.06 -6.72 -17.07
N VAL A 46 29.29 -7.45 -18.15
CA VAL A 46 28.98 -8.86 -18.40
C VAL A 46 29.67 -9.82 -17.42
N THR A 47 30.32 -9.32 -16.38
CA THR A 47 31.14 -10.10 -15.44
C THR A 47 30.51 -10.31 -14.06
N ASN A 48 29.32 -9.80 -13.76
CA ASN A 48 28.70 -9.93 -12.44
C ASN A 48 27.51 -10.92 -12.42
N TRP A 49 27.73 -12.14 -12.94
CA TRP A 49 26.78 -13.25 -12.93
C TRP A 49 26.68 -14.01 -11.60
N MET A 50 27.27 -13.45 -10.51
CA MET A 50 27.27 -14.06 -9.19
C MET A 50 26.20 -13.55 -8.22
N LEU A 51 25.36 -12.58 -8.61
CA LEU A 51 24.23 -12.15 -7.79
C LEU A 51 23.00 -12.90 -8.28
N SER A 52 22.35 -13.65 -7.38
CA SER A 52 21.07 -14.29 -7.68
C SER A 52 20.05 -13.22 -8.07
N ASP A 53 19.17 -13.54 -9.02
CA ASP A 53 18.06 -12.65 -9.41
C ASP A 53 17.26 -12.17 -8.20
N GLU A 54 17.15 -12.95 -7.14
CA GLU A 54 16.48 -12.59 -5.88
C GLU A 54 17.20 -11.45 -5.14
N GLU A 55 18.52 -11.41 -5.12
CA GLU A 55 19.31 -10.33 -4.49
C GLU A 55 19.24 -9.03 -5.29
N LEU A 56 19.11 -9.12 -6.61
CA LEU A 56 18.96 -7.96 -7.50
C LEU A 56 17.59 -7.29 -7.30
N TYR A 57 16.55 -8.06 -7.01
CA TYR A 57 15.15 -7.57 -6.85
C TYR A 57 14.80 -7.17 -5.41
N MET A 58 15.58 -7.54 -4.39
CA MET A 58 15.28 -7.28 -2.98
C MET A 58 15.14 -5.79 -2.62
N GLY A 59 15.71 -4.88 -3.40
CA GLY A 59 15.60 -3.43 -3.16
C GLY A 59 14.28 -2.79 -3.64
N PHE A 60 13.48 -3.48 -4.43
CA PHE A 60 12.34 -2.89 -5.16
C PHE A 60 10.97 -3.46 -4.78
N ALA A 61 10.89 -4.47 -3.94
CA ALA A 61 9.64 -5.12 -3.54
C ALA A 61 9.38 -4.98 -2.04
N ASN A 62 8.11 -5.05 -1.66
CA ASN A 62 7.74 -5.23 -0.26
C ASN A 62 8.19 -6.61 0.22
N ALA A 63 8.40 -6.75 1.54
CA ALA A 63 8.60 -8.05 2.15
C ALA A 63 7.46 -9.00 1.79
N LYS A 64 7.78 -10.26 1.52
CA LYS A 64 6.78 -11.29 1.24
C LYS A 64 5.87 -11.49 2.43
N VAL A 65 4.61 -11.82 2.18
CA VAL A 65 3.69 -12.27 3.22
C VAL A 65 4.19 -13.61 3.75
N GLN A 66 4.42 -13.68 5.06
CA GLN A 66 4.93 -14.89 5.75
C GLN A 66 3.80 -15.72 6.35
N LEU A 67 2.57 -15.22 6.33
CA LEU A 67 1.39 -15.95 6.77
C LEU A 67 1.08 -17.07 5.79
N ASP A 68 0.75 -18.24 6.33
CA ASP A 68 0.27 -19.36 5.54
C ASP A 68 -1.21 -19.17 5.12
N TYR A 69 -1.68 -20.07 4.27
CA TYR A 69 -3.05 -20.07 3.75
C TYR A 69 -4.10 -20.12 4.87
N GLY A 70 -3.89 -20.97 5.88
CA GLY A 70 -4.83 -21.13 7.00
C GLY A 70 -4.91 -19.86 7.83
N GLN A 71 -3.78 -19.30 8.20
CA GLN A 71 -3.70 -18.06 8.97
C GLN A 71 -4.40 -16.89 8.27
N LEU A 72 -4.19 -16.73 6.96
CA LEU A 72 -4.85 -15.69 6.17
C LEU A 72 -6.37 -15.91 6.13
N LEU A 73 -6.81 -17.16 5.89
CA LEU A 73 -8.23 -17.49 5.83
C LEU A 73 -8.92 -17.28 7.19
N ASP A 74 -8.29 -17.68 8.29
CA ASP A 74 -8.79 -17.46 9.65
C ASP A 74 -8.92 -15.96 9.99
N ASN A 75 -7.94 -15.17 9.59
CA ASN A 75 -8.01 -13.72 9.75
C ASN A 75 -9.18 -13.12 8.96
N ILE A 76 -9.38 -13.55 7.71
CA ILE A 76 -10.50 -13.11 6.87
C ILE A 76 -11.83 -13.53 7.52
N HIS A 77 -11.97 -14.76 7.96
CA HIS A 77 -13.19 -15.24 8.63
C HIS A 77 -13.51 -14.43 9.89
N ARG A 78 -12.51 -14.09 10.69
CA ARG A 78 -12.69 -13.23 11.87
C ARG A 78 -13.23 -11.85 11.51
N ILE A 79 -12.72 -11.25 10.44
CA ILE A 79 -13.17 -9.94 9.94
C ILE A 79 -14.58 -10.05 9.36
N GLN A 80 -14.84 -11.05 8.54
CA GLN A 80 -16.15 -11.29 7.95
C GLN A 80 -17.22 -11.53 9.02
N GLY A 81 -16.90 -12.37 10.02
CA GLY A 81 -17.81 -12.63 11.15
C GLY A 81 -18.12 -11.38 11.96
N ARG A 82 -17.11 -10.51 12.23
CA ARG A 82 -17.30 -9.24 12.93
C ARG A 82 -18.21 -8.28 12.15
N ASN A 83 -18.13 -8.30 10.84
CA ASN A 83 -18.88 -7.42 9.94
C ASN A 83 -20.19 -8.06 9.43
N ASN A 84 -20.61 -9.21 9.98
CA ASN A 84 -21.79 -9.97 9.54
C ASN A 84 -21.78 -10.31 8.03
N ILE A 85 -20.60 -10.56 7.48
CA ILE A 85 -20.42 -10.97 6.08
C ILE A 85 -20.35 -12.49 6.04
N LYS A 86 -20.94 -13.10 5.00
CA LYS A 86 -20.82 -14.54 4.77
C LYS A 86 -19.34 -14.94 4.68
N LEU A 87 -18.99 -16.00 5.41
CA LEU A 87 -17.62 -16.52 5.39
C LEU A 87 -17.25 -17.04 3.99
N SER A 88 -16.04 -16.73 3.57
CA SER A 88 -15.49 -17.23 2.32
C SER A 88 -15.08 -18.70 2.45
N ASP A 89 -15.36 -19.52 1.45
CA ASP A 89 -14.97 -20.93 1.47
C ASP A 89 -13.46 -21.12 1.24
N SER A 90 -12.81 -20.15 0.60
CA SER A 90 -11.38 -20.20 0.26
C SER A 90 -10.81 -18.82 0.00
N LEU A 91 -9.47 -18.71 0.02
CA LEU A 91 -8.80 -17.50 -0.43
C LEU A 91 -8.95 -17.33 -1.94
N LYS A 92 -9.40 -16.17 -2.37
CA LYS A 92 -9.32 -15.77 -3.78
C LYS A 92 -7.93 -15.23 -4.06
N SER A 93 -7.29 -15.71 -5.10
CA SER A 93 -6.02 -15.17 -5.60
C SER A 93 -6.20 -14.74 -7.05
N GLY A 94 -5.85 -13.49 -7.36
CA GLY A 94 -5.87 -12.97 -8.73
C GLY A 94 -4.59 -13.25 -9.52
N GLY A 95 -3.71 -14.12 -9.04
CA GLY A 95 -2.42 -14.44 -9.68
C GLY A 95 -1.31 -13.41 -9.44
N LEU A 96 -1.62 -12.24 -8.87
CA LEU A 96 -0.65 -11.19 -8.57
C LEU A 96 -0.21 -11.15 -7.11
N GLY A 97 -0.82 -11.94 -6.23
CA GLY A 97 -0.52 -11.94 -4.80
C GLY A 97 -1.11 -13.15 -4.09
N VAL A 98 -0.88 -13.24 -2.77
CA VAL A 98 -1.32 -14.36 -1.93
C VAL A 98 -2.84 -14.38 -1.72
N CYS A 99 -3.49 -13.22 -1.75
CA CYS A 99 -4.94 -13.08 -1.65
C CYS A 99 -5.43 -11.83 -2.39
N SER A 100 -6.70 -11.85 -2.78
CA SER A 100 -7.46 -10.73 -3.30
C SER A 100 -8.57 -10.39 -2.33
N LEU A 101 -8.70 -9.12 -1.97
CA LEU A 101 -9.68 -8.62 -1.00
C LEU A 101 -10.59 -7.59 -1.68
N ASP A 102 -11.87 -7.75 -1.50
CA ASP A 102 -12.88 -6.79 -1.95
C ASP A 102 -13.37 -5.98 -0.74
N VAL A 103 -13.31 -4.66 -0.84
CA VAL A 103 -13.81 -3.73 0.18
C VAL A 103 -14.96 -2.91 -0.40
N GLU A 104 -16.16 -3.20 0.05
CA GLU A 104 -17.36 -2.49 -0.39
C GLU A 104 -17.61 -1.28 0.50
N MET A 105 -17.78 -0.14 -0.13
CA MET A 105 -18.15 1.13 0.51
C MET A 105 -19.05 1.92 -0.42
N GLU A 106 -20.02 2.65 0.13
CA GLU A 106 -20.91 3.50 -0.64
C GLU A 106 -20.17 4.65 -1.34
N THR A 107 -20.79 5.20 -2.37
CA THR A 107 -20.25 6.37 -3.07
C THR A 107 -20.28 7.59 -2.14
N GLY A 108 -19.21 8.38 -2.15
CA GLY A 108 -19.10 9.56 -1.29
C GLY A 108 -18.61 9.31 0.14
N THR A 109 -18.40 8.06 0.55
CA THR A 109 -17.94 7.71 1.91
C THR A 109 -16.42 7.88 2.14
N GLY A 110 -15.69 8.36 1.13
CA GLY A 110 -14.26 8.61 1.25
C GLY A 110 -13.38 7.40 0.97
N LYS A 111 -13.73 6.55 0.00
CA LYS A 111 -12.92 5.41 -0.43
C LYS A 111 -11.45 5.76 -0.63
N THR A 112 -11.18 6.93 -1.26
CA THR A 112 -9.82 7.42 -1.49
C THR A 112 -9.05 7.62 -0.19
N TYR A 113 -9.68 8.22 0.81
CA TYR A 113 -9.10 8.36 2.14
C TYR A 113 -8.79 7.01 2.77
N VAL A 114 -9.73 6.07 2.69
CA VAL A 114 -9.60 4.73 3.28
C VAL A 114 -8.41 3.97 2.70
N TYR A 115 -8.27 3.86 1.37
CA TYR A 115 -7.14 3.10 0.83
C TYR A 115 -5.79 3.81 1.05
N ILE A 116 -5.75 5.16 1.05
CA ILE A 116 -4.51 5.87 1.39
C ILE A 116 -4.15 5.61 2.85
N LYS A 117 -5.09 5.74 3.78
CA LYS A 117 -4.86 5.42 5.20
C LYS A 117 -4.43 3.96 5.39
N THR A 118 -5.04 3.03 4.66
CA THR A 118 -4.64 1.60 4.68
C THR A 118 -3.17 1.42 4.31
N MET A 119 -2.66 2.12 3.30
CA MET A 119 -1.24 2.05 2.94
C MET A 119 -0.33 2.53 4.08
N PHE A 120 -0.70 3.60 4.77
CA PHE A 120 0.06 4.09 5.92
C PHE A 120 0.03 3.12 7.10
N GLU A 121 -1.13 2.51 7.39
CA GLU A 121 -1.24 1.51 8.47
C GLU A 121 -0.47 0.22 8.12
N LEU A 122 -0.52 -0.25 6.88
CA LEU A 122 0.28 -1.38 6.41
C LEU A 122 1.79 -1.10 6.50
N ASN A 123 2.19 0.13 6.19
CA ASN A 123 3.59 0.56 6.38
C ASN A 123 3.96 0.58 7.86
N LYS A 124 3.11 1.13 8.72
CA LYS A 124 3.37 1.24 10.15
C LYS A 124 3.47 -0.11 10.82
N LEU A 125 2.60 -1.06 10.47
CA LEU A 125 2.50 -2.36 11.14
C LEU A 125 3.39 -3.44 10.53
N TYR A 126 3.63 -3.39 9.22
CA TYR A 126 4.34 -4.47 8.51
C TYR A 126 5.56 -4.00 7.73
N GLY A 127 5.83 -2.69 7.70
CA GLY A 127 6.97 -2.11 6.99
C GLY A 127 6.79 -2.01 5.46
N TRP A 128 5.62 -2.39 4.92
CA TRP A 128 5.38 -2.31 3.49
C TRP A 128 5.34 -0.86 3.02
N SER A 129 6.15 -0.54 2.01
CA SER A 129 6.36 0.84 1.57
C SER A 129 6.01 1.10 0.10
N LYS A 130 5.72 0.04 -0.65
CA LYS A 130 5.46 0.13 -2.10
C LYS A 130 4.07 -0.34 -2.43
N PHE A 131 3.30 0.53 -3.07
CA PHE A 131 1.91 0.30 -3.42
C PHE A 131 1.65 0.74 -4.85
N ILE A 132 0.74 0.06 -5.54
CA ILE A 132 0.29 0.40 -6.88
C ILE A 132 -1.20 0.66 -6.82
N VAL A 133 -1.63 1.84 -7.24
CA VAL A 133 -3.04 2.21 -7.36
C VAL A 133 -3.43 2.15 -8.83
N VAL A 134 -4.33 1.23 -9.17
CA VAL A 134 -4.87 1.09 -10.51
C VAL A 134 -6.27 1.68 -10.56
N VAL A 135 -6.51 2.54 -11.53
CA VAL A 135 -7.80 3.23 -11.68
C VAL A 135 -8.33 3.11 -13.12
N PRO A 136 -9.65 3.06 -13.31
CA PRO A 136 -10.23 2.74 -14.62
C PRO A 136 -10.20 3.89 -15.63
N SER A 137 -9.94 5.14 -15.20
CA SER A 137 -9.97 6.30 -16.09
C SER A 137 -8.96 7.38 -15.70
N ILE A 138 -8.63 8.24 -16.69
CA ILE A 138 -7.73 9.38 -16.50
C ILE A 138 -8.34 10.38 -15.49
N ALA A 139 -9.63 10.65 -15.57
CA ALA A 139 -10.29 11.58 -14.66
C ALA A 139 -10.22 11.11 -13.19
N ILE A 140 -10.42 9.81 -12.95
CA ILE A 140 -10.25 9.23 -11.60
C ILE A 140 -8.79 9.31 -11.17
N ARG A 141 -7.84 9.06 -12.06
CA ARG A 141 -6.41 9.16 -11.78
C ARG A 141 -6.02 10.56 -11.29
N GLU A 142 -6.49 11.60 -11.99
CA GLU A 142 -6.23 12.99 -11.60
C GLU A 142 -6.89 13.34 -10.26
N GLY A 143 -8.10 12.85 -10.02
CA GLY A 143 -8.78 12.99 -8.75
C GLY A 143 -8.03 12.32 -7.58
N VAL A 144 -7.49 11.13 -7.82
CA VAL A 144 -6.64 10.42 -6.85
C VAL A 144 -5.36 11.18 -6.57
N GLN A 145 -4.68 11.67 -7.62
CA GLN A 145 -3.47 12.49 -7.48
C GLN A 145 -3.74 13.71 -6.61
N LYS A 146 -4.79 14.48 -6.93
CA LYS A 146 -5.18 15.65 -6.14
C LYS A 146 -5.53 15.29 -4.69
N SER A 147 -6.14 14.13 -4.47
CA SER A 147 -6.44 13.64 -3.12
C SER A 147 -5.16 13.36 -2.33
N PHE A 148 -4.15 12.73 -2.93
CA PHE A 148 -2.84 12.54 -2.30
C PHE A 148 -2.20 13.86 -1.91
N GLU A 149 -2.19 14.85 -2.82
CA GLU A 149 -1.63 16.18 -2.57
C GLU A 149 -2.35 16.88 -1.41
N THR A 150 -3.68 16.88 -1.43
CA THR A 150 -4.51 17.55 -0.43
C THR A 150 -4.39 16.92 0.96
N MET A 151 -4.29 15.59 1.03
CA MET A 151 -4.23 14.86 2.30
C MET A 151 -2.80 14.68 2.84
N GLN A 152 -1.78 15.12 2.12
CA GLN A 152 -0.38 14.88 2.48
C GLN A 152 -0.01 15.48 3.84
N GLU A 153 -0.48 16.69 4.15
CA GLU A 153 -0.24 17.31 5.46
C GLU A 153 -0.95 16.58 6.57
N HIS A 154 -2.21 16.18 6.37
CA HIS A 154 -2.97 15.42 7.34
C HIS A 154 -2.27 14.10 7.71
N PHE A 155 -1.81 13.34 6.72
CA PHE A 155 -1.09 12.09 6.98
C PHE A 155 0.31 12.33 7.56
N MET A 156 0.96 13.43 7.22
CA MET A 156 2.22 13.82 7.85
C MET A 156 2.04 14.12 9.34
N GLU A 157 0.97 14.83 9.73
CA GLU A 157 0.66 15.07 11.14
C GLU A 157 0.37 13.77 11.91
N TYR A 158 -0.28 12.80 11.24
CA TYR A 158 -0.72 11.55 11.87
C TYR A 158 0.35 10.46 11.95
N TYR A 159 1.18 10.34 10.92
CA TYR A 159 2.16 9.25 10.78
C TYR A 159 3.61 9.72 10.79
N GLY A 160 3.87 11.02 10.80
CA GLY A 160 5.23 11.57 10.70
C GLY A 160 5.90 11.33 9.35
N LYS A 161 5.15 10.89 8.33
CA LYS A 161 5.68 10.46 7.03
C LYS A 161 4.88 11.06 5.90
N LYS A 162 5.58 11.40 4.79
CA LYS A 162 4.95 11.82 3.54
C LYS A 162 5.01 10.70 2.51
N ALA A 163 3.89 10.42 1.86
CA ALA A 163 3.88 9.51 0.72
C ALA A 163 4.51 10.20 -0.50
N ARG A 164 5.43 9.51 -1.17
CA ARG A 164 5.89 9.90 -2.50
C ARG A 164 5.10 9.09 -3.51
N PHE A 165 4.47 9.76 -4.46
CA PHE A 165 3.72 9.09 -5.50
C PHE A 165 4.12 9.61 -6.87
N PHE A 166 3.98 8.75 -7.85
CA PHE A 166 4.24 9.05 -9.25
C PHE A 166 3.06 8.56 -10.07
N VAL A 167 2.75 9.28 -11.14
CA VAL A 167 1.69 8.91 -12.06
C VAL A 167 2.30 8.27 -13.29
N TYR A 168 1.94 7.00 -13.54
CA TYR A 168 2.39 6.31 -14.75
C TYR A 168 1.75 6.92 -16.00
N ASN A 169 2.60 7.25 -16.96
CA ASN A 169 2.17 7.67 -18.27
C ASN A 169 2.91 6.84 -19.34
N SER A 170 2.17 6.04 -20.07
CA SER A 170 2.73 5.17 -21.13
C SER A 170 3.45 5.95 -22.24
N LYS A 171 3.16 7.25 -22.41
CA LYS A 171 3.81 8.12 -23.40
C LYS A 171 5.18 8.64 -22.93
N ASN A 172 5.47 8.58 -21.63
CA ASN A 172 6.74 8.97 -21.04
C ASN A 172 7.22 7.88 -20.06
N PRO A 173 7.88 6.83 -20.55
CA PRO A 173 8.24 5.66 -19.75
C PRO A 173 9.36 5.91 -18.70
N VAL A 174 9.90 7.11 -18.60
CA VAL A 174 11.05 7.45 -17.72
C VAL A 174 10.63 7.78 -16.28
N SER A 175 9.35 7.77 -15.96
CA SER A 175 8.90 8.08 -14.61
C SER A 175 8.52 6.81 -13.86
N TYR A 176 9.37 6.38 -12.94
CA TYR A 176 9.12 5.27 -12.02
C TYR A 176 7.85 5.51 -11.22
N THR A 177 6.87 4.63 -11.38
CA THR A 177 5.56 4.75 -10.75
C THR A 177 5.51 3.88 -9.51
N HIS A 178 6.06 4.36 -8.42
CA HIS A 178 5.93 3.69 -7.14
C HIS A 178 5.45 4.68 -6.09
N LEU A 179 4.36 4.34 -5.41
CA LEU A 179 4.03 4.98 -4.15
C LEU A 179 5.01 4.46 -3.10
N THR A 180 5.92 5.30 -2.64
CA THR A 180 6.85 4.93 -1.58
C THR A 180 6.57 5.77 -0.34
N LEU A 181 6.41 5.09 0.78
CA LEU A 181 6.46 5.70 2.09
C LEU A 181 7.92 5.70 2.54
N PRO A 182 8.44 6.83 3.04
CA PRO A 182 9.81 6.87 3.51
C PRO A 182 9.99 5.89 4.67
N THR A 183 11.03 5.07 4.57
CA THR A 183 11.56 4.35 5.72
C THR A 183 12.29 5.35 6.59
N ASN A 184 12.05 5.33 7.90
CA ASN A 184 12.78 6.19 8.83
C ASN A 184 14.28 5.95 8.65
N ARG A 185 15.02 7.02 8.37
CA ARG A 185 16.42 7.13 8.67
C ARG A 185 16.57 8.34 9.59
N GLU A 186 16.92 8.10 10.80
CA GLU A 186 17.74 9.02 11.54
C GLU A 186 19.18 8.87 11.03
#